data_6b6f6f2d03e709c91be9b9459a4ca481
#
_entry.id   6b6f6f2d03e709c91be9b9459a4ca481
#
_cell.length_a   1.000
_cell.length_b   1.000
_cell.length_c   1.000
_cell.angle_alpha   90.00
_cell.angle_beta   90.00
_cell.angle_gamma   90.00
#
_symmetry.space_group_name_H-M   'P 1'
#
loop_
_entity.id
_entity.type
_entity.pdbx_description
1 polymer ?
#
loop_
_entity_poly.entity_id
_entity_poly.type
_entity_poly.pdbx_seq_one_letter_code
_entity_poly.pdbx_strand_id
1 'polypeptide(L)'
;MVTTVSPQLMPKIQLEVTPCDPAPIAPAGNPSNDLETVLPSGLITIQFVPLLQPEERSLVGYEAQDRAVVLNASTGQQMALLLLYNQELIPSDFGEDIYFTATTYQDASRRYGVLKLSKRSGRWDLEYTWLGIGWYGGCLVQVQ
;
A
#
# COMPACT_ATOMS: atom_id res chain seq x y z
N MET A 1 -17.18 -9.13 31.17
CA MET A 1 -16.94 -9.95 29.97
C MET A 1 -16.33 -9.08 28.89
N VAL A 2 -15.11 -9.35 28.58
CA VAL A 2 -14.43 -8.58 27.55
C VAL A 2 -14.93 -9.09 26.20
N THR A 3 -15.64 -8.25 25.47
CA THR A 3 -15.94 -8.54 24.09
C THR A 3 -14.63 -8.38 23.33
N THR A 4 -14.00 -9.47 23.01
CA THR A 4 -12.94 -9.45 22.02
C THR A 4 -13.59 -9.02 20.71
N VAL A 5 -13.38 -7.78 20.35
CA VAL A 5 -13.64 -7.38 18.97
C VAL A 5 -12.67 -8.21 18.13
N SER A 6 -13.19 -9.17 17.40
CA SER A 6 -12.40 -9.86 16.39
C SER A 6 -11.76 -8.79 15.51
N PRO A 7 -10.45 -8.83 15.28
CA PRO A 7 -9.86 -7.92 14.31
C PRO A 7 -10.66 -8.09 13.02
N GLN A 8 -11.16 -6.99 12.50
CA GLN A 8 -11.85 -7.03 11.21
C GLN A 8 -10.92 -7.72 10.22
N LEU A 9 -11.38 -8.84 9.70
CA LEU A 9 -10.66 -9.52 8.64
C LEU A 9 -10.60 -8.56 7.47
N MET A 10 -9.42 -8.08 7.17
CA MET A 10 -9.22 -7.26 5.99
C MET A 10 -9.42 -8.10 4.73
N PRO A 11 -9.93 -7.51 3.65
CA PRO A 11 -10.28 -8.28 2.47
C PRO A 11 -9.07 -8.93 1.79
N LYS A 12 -9.34 -10.07 1.16
CA LYS A 12 -8.46 -10.69 0.17
C LYS A 12 -9.07 -10.46 -1.20
N ILE A 13 -8.23 -10.19 -2.18
CA ILE A 13 -8.69 -10.08 -3.57
C ILE A 13 -7.73 -10.81 -4.50
N GLN A 14 -8.25 -11.23 -5.64
CA GLN A 14 -7.47 -11.84 -6.70
C GLN A 14 -7.25 -10.82 -7.82
N LEU A 15 -6.02 -10.74 -8.29
CA LEU A 15 -5.62 -9.83 -9.35
C LEU A 15 -4.88 -10.60 -10.44
N GLU A 16 -5.11 -10.25 -11.68
CA GLU A 16 -4.35 -10.79 -12.80
C GLU A 16 -3.19 -9.86 -13.11
N VAL A 17 -1.97 -10.40 -13.03
CA VAL A 17 -0.75 -9.67 -13.35
C VAL A 17 -0.36 -10.02 -14.77
N THR A 18 -0.40 -9.02 -15.64
CA THR A 18 0.14 -9.15 -17.01
C THR A 18 1.54 -8.56 -17.03
N PRO A 19 2.48 -9.16 -17.78
CA PRO A 19 3.76 -8.52 -18.00
C PRO A 19 3.51 -7.16 -18.64
N CYS A 20 3.80 -6.10 -17.91
CA CYS A 20 3.67 -4.75 -18.44
C CYS A 20 5.01 -4.29 -18.96
N ASP A 21 5.01 -3.67 -20.11
CA ASP A 21 6.03 -2.72 -20.52
C ASP A 21 6.13 -1.61 -19.46
N PRO A 22 7.21 -0.82 -19.47
CA PRO A 22 7.54 0.03 -18.31
C PRO A 22 6.32 0.72 -17.73
N ALA A 23 6.18 0.59 -16.41
CA ALA A 23 5.07 1.14 -15.68
C ALA A 23 4.88 2.62 -16.02
N PRO A 24 3.62 3.09 -16.18
CA PRO A 24 3.39 4.51 -16.36
C PRO A 24 4.00 5.29 -15.19
N ILE A 25 4.51 6.48 -15.50
CA ILE A 25 5.18 7.33 -14.51
C ILE A 25 4.20 7.63 -13.38
N ALA A 26 4.58 7.27 -12.16
CA ALA A 26 3.80 7.59 -10.97
C ALA A 26 3.80 9.11 -10.73
N PRO A 27 2.77 9.64 -10.01
CA PRO A 27 2.68 11.09 -9.75
C PRO A 27 3.93 11.70 -9.11
N ALA A 28 4.72 10.90 -8.40
CA ALA A 28 5.94 11.34 -7.73
C ALA A 28 7.19 11.29 -8.64
N GLY A 29 7.05 10.95 -9.90
CA GLY A 29 8.15 10.86 -10.85
C GLY A 29 8.91 9.53 -10.75
N ASN A 30 10.23 9.58 -10.96
CA ASN A 30 11.05 8.38 -10.91
C ASN A 30 11.43 8.00 -9.49
N PRO A 31 11.38 6.70 -9.14
CA PRO A 31 11.80 6.26 -7.81
C PRO A 31 13.27 6.56 -7.54
N SER A 32 13.59 6.97 -6.32
CA SER A 32 14.96 7.08 -5.84
C SER A 32 15.50 5.72 -5.37
N ASN A 33 14.61 4.84 -4.91
CA ASN A 33 14.93 3.49 -4.49
C ASN A 33 13.69 2.60 -4.66
N ASP A 34 13.87 1.44 -5.27
CA ASP A 34 12.78 0.50 -5.49
C ASP A 34 13.20 -0.89 -5.02
N LEU A 35 12.65 -1.29 -3.88
CA LEU A 35 12.88 -2.60 -3.27
C LEU A 35 11.72 -3.56 -3.53
N GLU A 36 10.79 -3.18 -4.41
CA GLU A 36 9.65 -4.02 -4.73
C GLU A 36 10.08 -5.29 -5.45
N THR A 37 9.59 -6.44 -4.97
CA THR A 37 9.76 -7.71 -5.67
C THR A 37 8.86 -7.72 -6.90
N VAL A 38 9.41 -8.14 -8.04
CA VAL A 38 8.62 -8.27 -9.27
C VAL A 38 7.46 -9.24 -9.03
N LEU A 39 6.24 -8.82 -9.35
CA LEU A 39 5.07 -9.66 -9.19
C LEU A 39 5.08 -10.78 -10.23
N PRO A 40 4.74 -12.02 -9.81
CA PRO A 40 4.63 -13.12 -10.77
C PRO A 40 3.49 -12.86 -11.75
N SER A 41 3.69 -13.25 -13.01
CA SER A 41 2.62 -13.18 -14.02
C SER A 41 1.51 -14.16 -13.70
N GLY A 42 0.28 -13.80 -14.07
CA GLY A 42 -0.88 -14.63 -13.85
C GLY A 42 -1.73 -14.17 -12.67
N LEU A 43 -2.53 -15.09 -12.16
CA LEU A 43 -3.47 -14.78 -11.08
C LEU A 43 -2.73 -14.83 -9.73
N ILE A 44 -2.78 -13.73 -9.01
CA ILE A 44 -2.24 -13.64 -7.66
C ILE A 44 -3.35 -13.32 -6.67
N THR A 45 -3.17 -13.74 -5.43
CA THR A 45 -4.05 -13.36 -4.32
C THR A 45 -3.29 -12.39 -3.42
N ILE A 46 -3.93 -11.29 -3.06
CA ILE A 46 -3.37 -10.33 -2.10
C ILE A 46 -4.24 -10.27 -0.86
N GLN A 47 -3.60 -9.99 0.26
CA GLN A 47 -4.25 -9.78 1.55
C GLN A 47 -3.90 -8.39 2.05
N PHE A 48 -4.90 -7.58 2.36
CA PHE A 48 -4.66 -6.35 3.09
C PHE A 48 -4.39 -6.68 4.55
N VAL A 49 -3.38 -6.05 5.12
CA VAL A 49 -3.01 -6.24 6.53
C VAL A 49 -2.94 -4.88 7.23
N PRO A 50 -3.41 -4.77 8.48
CA PRO A 50 -3.38 -3.50 9.19
C PRO A 50 -1.96 -2.99 9.36
N LEU A 51 -1.76 -1.68 9.17
CA LEU A 51 -0.49 -1.03 9.46
C LEU A 51 -0.23 -0.95 10.95
N LEU A 52 -1.23 -0.50 11.71
CA LEU A 52 -1.10 -0.25 13.14
C LEU A 52 -1.47 -1.50 13.94
N GLN A 53 -0.74 -1.72 15.03
CA GLN A 53 -1.13 -2.67 16.07
C GLN A 53 -2.31 -2.08 16.87
N PRO A 54 -3.10 -2.93 17.57
CA PRO A 54 -4.34 -2.46 18.22
C PRO A 54 -4.16 -1.29 19.18
N GLU A 55 -2.99 -1.15 19.81
CA GLU A 55 -2.72 -0.12 20.81
C GLU A 55 -2.08 1.13 20.25
N GLU A 56 -1.68 1.07 18.99
CA GLU A 56 -0.99 2.19 18.35
C GLU A 56 -1.99 3.19 17.80
N ARG A 57 -1.65 4.49 17.93
CA ARG A 57 -2.42 5.58 17.33
C ARG A 57 -1.81 6.06 16.03
N SER A 58 -0.52 5.89 15.90
CA SER A 58 0.22 6.31 14.70
C SER A 58 1.54 5.56 14.60
N LEU A 59 2.13 5.64 13.42
CA LEU A 59 3.45 5.09 13.15
C LEU A 59 4.14 6.00 12.14
N VAL A 60 5.38 6.38 12.40
CA VAL A 60 6.16 7.17 11.45
C VAL A 60 6.43 6.34 10.20
N GLY A 61 6.35 6.96 9.03
CA GLY A 61 6.48 6.25 7.76
C GLY A 61 7.75 5.43 7.63
N TYR A 62 8.89 5.90 8.14
CA TYR A 62 10.13 5.11 8.14
C TYR A 62 9.99 3.82 8.94
N GLU A 63 9.32 3.87 10.07
CA GLU A 63 9.04 2.67 10.87
C GLU A 63 8.01 1.76 10.17
N ALA A 64 7.08 2.36 9.43
CA ALA A 64 6.13 1.61 8.62
C ALA A 64 6.82 0.82 7.52
N GLN A 65 7.86 1.37 6.90
CA GLN A 65 8.66 0.62 5.93
C GLN A 65 9.29 -0.63 6.55
N ASP A 66 9.86 -0.49 7.73
CA ASP A 66 10.49 -1.62 8.45
C ASP A 66 9.43 -2.66 8.83
N ARG A 67 8.29 -2.21 9.31
CA ARG A 67 7.18 -3.10 9.66
C ARG A 67 6.66 -3.87 8.44
N ALA A 68 6.55 -3.22 7.31
CA ALA A 68 6.10 -3.86 6.07
C ALA A 68 7.01 -5.03 5.68
N VAL A 69 8.31 -4.87 5.83
CA VAL A 69 9.25 -5.96 5.57
C VAL A 69 9.03 -7.12 6.54
N VAL A 70 8.88 -6.84 7.83
CA VAL A 70 8.65 -7.87 8.85
C VAL A 70 7.34 -8.62 8.58
N LEU A 71 6.30 -7.93 8.15
CA LEU A 71 4.98 -8.51 7.86
C LEU A 71 4.92 -9.19 6.48
N ASN A 72 6.00 -9.18 5.71
CA ASN A 72 5.99 -9.63 4.32
C ASN A 72 4.91 -8.91 3.49
N ALA A 73 4.78 -7.62 3.72
CA ALA A 73 3.79 -6.74 3.09
C ALA A 73 4.46 -5.51 2.49
N SER A 74 5.69 -5.66 2.03
CA SER A 74 6.46 -4.59 1.38
C SER A 74 6.20 -4.64 -0.12
N THR A 75 5.21 -3.88 -0.56
CA THR A 75 4.86 -3.72 -1.98
C THR A 75 5.11 -2.27 -2.40
N GLY A 76 5.18 -2.03 -3.68
CA GLY A 76 5.59 -0.73 -4.19
C GLY A 76 4.76 -0.26 -5.39
N GLN A 77 5.42 0.44 -6.30
CA GLN A 77 4.79 1.10 -7.43
C GLN A 77 3.97 0.15 -8.30
N GLN A 78 4.49 -1.05 -8.58
CA GLN A 78 3.80 -2.01 -9.43
C GLN A 78 2.46 -2.41 -8.83
N MET A 79 2.43 -2.74 -7.54
CA MET A 79 1.20 -3.08 -6.84
C MET A 79 0.23 -1.90 -6.79
N ALA A 80 0.75 -0.70 -6.54
CA ALA A 80 -0.08 0.51 -6.48
C ALA A 80 -0.83 0.75 -7.80
N LEU A 81 -0.13 0.65 -8.92
CA LEU A 81 -0.73 0.83 -10.24
C LEU A 81 -1.68 -0.30 -10.59
N LEU A 82 -1.33 -1.54 -10.22
CA LEU A 82 -2.20 -2.69 -10.44
C LEU A 82 -3.55 -2.52 -9.72
N LEU A 83 -3.52 -2.08 -8.47
CA LEU A 83 -4.73 -1.83 -7.69
C LEU A 83 -5.51 -0.63 -8.22
N LEU A 84 -4.81 0.43 -8.60
CA LEU A 84 -5.46 1.61 -9.16
C LEU A 84 -6.26 1.26 -10.42
N TYR A 85 -5.69 0.47 -11.32
CA TYR A 85 -6.34 0.07 -12.56
C TYR A 85 -7.40 -1.02 -12.39
N ASN A 86 -7.41 -1.69 -11.24
CA ASN A 86 -8.39 -2.73 -10.89
C ASN A 86 -9.15 -2.35 -9.62
N GLN A 87 -9.34 -1.07 -9.37
CA GLN A 87 -9.94 -0.60 -8.13
C GLN A 87 -11.37 -1.10 -7.89
N GLU A 88 -12.07 -1.48 -8.95
CA GLU A 88 -13.40 -2.08 -8.86
C GLU A 88 -13.39 -3.43 -8.12
N LEU A 89 -12.24 -4.09 -8.03
CA LEU A 89 -12.10 -5.34 -7.29
C LEU A 89 -11.92 -5.12 -5.79
N ILE A 90 -11.62 -3.90 -5.37
CA ILE A 90 -11.55 -3.56 -3.95
C ILE A 90 -12.99 -3.44 -3.44
N PRO A 91 -13.36 -4.15 -2.35
CA PRO A 91 -14.72 -4.08 -1.82
C PRO A 91 -15.19 -2.64 -1.59
N SER A 92 -16.42 -2.34 -1.96
CA SER A 92 -16.96 -0.97 -1.92
C SER A 92 -17.06 -0.39 -0.51
N ASP A 93 -17.14 -1.24 0.51
CA ASP A 93 -17.18 -0.83 1.91
C ASP A 93 -15.78 -0.67 2.54
N PHE A 94 -14.73 -1.03 1.80
CA PHE A 94 -13.37 -0.85 2.27
C PHE A 94 -12.91 0.58 1.97
N GLY A 95 -12.46 1.31 2.99
CA GLY A 95 -12.07 2.72 2.86
C GLY A 95 -10.75 3.08 3.53
N GLU A 96 -9.97 2.09 3.95
CA GLU A 96 -8.67 2.33 4.58
C GLU A 96 -7.63 2.76 3.54
N ASP A 97 -6.77 3.72 3.88
CA ASP A 97 -5.63 4.06 3.04
C ASP A 97 -4.71 2.84 2.85
N ILE A 98 -4.19 2.68 1.64
CA ILE A 98 -3.30 1.57 1.30
C ILE A 98 -1.93 2.12 0.98
N TYR A 99 -0.90 1.68 1.72
CA TYR A 99 0.46 2.20 1.58
C TYR A 99 1.36 1.21 0.84
N PHE A 100 2.21 1.73 -0.03
CA PHE A 100 3.13 0.95 -0.86
C PHE A 100 4.57 1.37 -0.54
N THR A 101 5.14 0.73 0.46
CA THR A 101 6.35 1.18 1.13
C THR A 101 7.65 0.78 0.46
N ALA A 102 7.61 -0.17 -0.49
CA ALA A 102 8.83 -0.71 -1.10
C ALA A 102 9.47 0.22 -2.13
N THR A 103 8.70 1.11 -2.73
CA THR A 103 9.20 2.07 -3.70
C THR A 103 9.28 3.45 -3.07
N THR A 104 10.47 4.01 -2.96
CA THR A 104 10.71 5.31 -2.34
C THR A 104 10.99 6.36 -3.40
N TYR A 105 10.39 7.52 -3.23
CA TYR A 105 10.56 8.68 -4.10
C TYR A 105 11.17 9.82 -3.30
N GLN A 106 11.87 10.71 -4.00
CA GLN A 106 12.37 11.94 -3.41
C GLN A 106 11.71 13.13 -4.12
N ASP A 107 11.09 14.03 -3.35
CA ASP A 107 10.46 15.23 -3.93
C ASP A 107 11.49 16.34 -4.21
N ALA A 108 11.01 17.47 -4.76
CA ALA A 108 11.86 18.60 -5.09
C ALA A 108 12.51 19.23 -3.85
N SER A 109 11.94 19.03 -2.66
CA SER A 109 12.50 19.49 -1.38
C SER A 109 13.41 18.44 -0.74
N ARG A 110 13.77 17.39 -1.47
CA ARG A 110 14.62 16.27 -1.02
C ARG A 110 14.01 15.44 0.10
N ARG A 111 12.69 15.49 0.29
CA ARG A 111 12.00 14.64 1.25
C ARG A 111 11.63 13.31 0.61
N TYR A 112 11.79 12.25 1.39
CA TYR A 112 11.46 10.91 0.91
C TYR A 112 10.02 10.56 1.23
N GLY A 113 9.39 9.85 0.33
CA GLY A 113 8.02 9.39 0.49
C GLY A 113 7.70 8.18 -0.36
N VAL A 114 6.48 7.71 -0.20
CA VAL A 114 5.96 6.53 -0.90
C VAL A 114 4.58 6.85 -1.46
N LEU A 115 4.09 5.96 -2.33
CA LEU A 115 2.74 6.06 -2.85
C LEU A 115 1.75 5.46 -1.87
N LYS A 116 0.53 6.00 -1.87
CA LYS A 116 -0.62 5.42 -1.21
C LYS A 116 -1.85 5.56 -2.08
N LEU A 117 -2.82 4.68 -1.90
CA LEU A 117 -4.15 4.82 -2.46
C LEU A 117 -5.09 5.29 -1.35
N SER A 118 -5.83 6.35 -1.63
CA SER A 118 -6.85 6.89 -0.73
C SER A 118 -8.18 6.95 -1.43
N LYS A 119 -9.25 6.58 -0.72
CA LYS A 119 -10.59 6.59 -1.28
C LYS A 119 -11.24 7.94 -1.02
N ARG A 120 -11.67 8.61 -2.09
CA ARG A 120 -12.37 9.89 -2.03
C ARG A 120 -13.57 9.83 -2.93
N SER A 121 -14.74 10.15 -2.39
CA SER A 121 -16.01 10.19 -3.15
C SER A 121 -16.26 8.90 -3.94
N GLY A 122 -15.95 7.76 -3.33
CA GLY A 122 -16.17 6.45 -3.94
C GLY A 122 -15.09 5.99 -4.93
N ARG A 123 -14.05 6.79 -5.12
CA ARG A 123 -12.95 6.47 -6.05
C ARG A 123 -11.62 6.41 -5.33
N TRP A 124 -10.74 5.52 -5.80
CA TRP A 124 -9.38 5.43 -5.29
C TRP A 124 -8.47 6.32 -6.12
N ASP A 125 -7.73 7.18 -5.45
CA ASP A 125 -6.74 8.06 -6.06
C ASP A 125 -5.36 7.73 -5.54
N LEU A 126 -4.38 7.80 -6.43
CA LEU A 126 -2.98 7.59 -6.09
C LEU A 126 -2.40 8.89 -5.54
N GLU A 127 -1.84 8.82 -4.36
CA GLU A 127 -1.28 9.97 -3.68
C GLU A 127 0.15 9.67 -3.22
N TYR A 128 0.87 10.73 -2.87
CA TYR A 128 2.21 10.67 -2.31
C TYR A 128 2.15 11.01 -0.83
N THR A 129 2.87 10.27 -0.01
CA THR A 129 2.96 10.55 1.42
C THR A 129 4.40 10.49 1.90
N TRP A 130 4.76 11.40 2.82
CA TRP A 130 6.13 11.49 3.32
C TRP A 130 6.40 10.43 4.38
N LEU A 131 7.64 9.93 4.38
CA LEU A 131 8.09 8.96 5.37
C LEU A 131 8.41 9.60 6.72
N GLY A 132 8.68 10.89 6.74
CA GLY A 132 9.06 11.60 7.96
C GLY A 132 7.90 12.06 8.83
N ILE A 133 6.66 11.69 8.48
CA ILE A 133 5.47 12.06 9.25
C ILE A 133 4.79 10.83 9.83
N GLY A 134 3.93 11.04 10.81
CA GLY A 134 3.10 9.97 11.38
C GLY A 134 1.95 9.59 10.45
N TRP A 135 1.71 8.31 10.34
CA TRP A 135 0.56 7.73 9.64
C TRP A 135 -0.41 7.18 10.69
N TYR A 136 -1.71 7.50 10.53
CA TYR A 136 -2.69 7.30 11.61
C TYR A 136 -3.63 6.12 11.39
N GLY A 137 -3.35 5.27 10.47
CA GLY A 137 -4.16 4.11 10.15
C GLY A 137 -3.76 3.55 8.82
N GLY A 138 -4.69 2.80 8.20
CA GLY A 138 -4.44 2.24 6.90
C GLY A 138 -3.93 0.82 6.93
N CYS A 139 -3.56 0.36 5.76
CA CYS A 139 -3.12 -1.03 5.59
C CYS A 139 -1.95 -1.13 4.62
N LEU A 140 -1.35 -2.30 4.63
CA LEU A 140 -0.32 -2.72 3.71
C LEU A 140 -0.86 -3.87 2.85
N VAL A 141 -0.13 -4.25 1.82
CA VAL A 141 -0.53 -5.33 0.92
C VAL A 141 0.46 -6.47 1.01
N GLN A 142 -0.06 -7.65 1.29
CA GLN A 142 0.72 -8.88 1.33
C GLN A 142 0.35 -9.73 0.11
N VAL A 143 1.34 -10.14 -0.66
CA VAL A 143 1.14 -11.10 -1.75
C VAL A 143 1.19 -12.50 -1.15
N GLN A 144 0.14 -13.27 -1.40
CA GLN A 144 0.02 -14.63 -0.87
C GLN A 144 0.80 -15.65 -1.69
#